data_13319a5e3fbdc0a31e97921eb06d80c1
#
_entry.id   13319a5e3fbdc0a31e97921eb06d80c1
#
_cell.length_a   1.000
_cell.length_b   1.000
_cell.length_c   1.000
_cell.angle_alpha   90.00
_cell.angle_beta   90.00
_cell.angle_gamma   90.00
#
_symmetry.space_group_name_H-M   'P 1'
#
loop_
_entity.id
_entity.type
_entity.pdbx_description
1 polymer ?
#
loop_
_entity_poly.entity_id
_entity_poly.type
_entity_poly.pdbx_seq_one_letter_code
_entity_poly.pdbx_strand_id
1 'polypeptide(L)'
;MLGFLGGTGEEGKGLAFRLALAGESVMIGSRDEARAVEAAAEVNDLLGKQVAIGANNMQTAEESDIVFVTVPYSAQAMLLGDVGQYLRSKIVIDVIAPMSFVRGVGAQAINIESGSAAEEAQELVPESFVVSAFQNVSAAELVLPNIPMIGDVLV
;
A
#
# COMPACT_ATOMS: atom_id res chain seq x y z
N MET A 1 -6.95 -1.92 -12.72
CA MET A 1 -5.65 -2.33 -12.11
C MET A 1 -5.51 -1.66 -10.75
N LEU A 2 -5.16 -2.42 -9.71
CA LEU A 2 -4.86 -1.89 -8.38
C LEU A 2 -3.33 -1.82 -8.19
N GLY A 3 -2.79 -0.66 -7.84
CA GLY A 3 -1.36 -0.44 -7.66
C GLY A 3 -0.98 -0.33 -6.17
N PHE A 4 0.15 -0.92 -5.79
CA PHE A 4 0.66 -0.92 -4.41
C PHE A 4 2.03 -0.25 -4.37
N LEU A 5 2.08 1.04 -4.07
CA LEU A 5 3.33 1.81 -3.97
C LEU A 5 4.10 1.41 -2.71
N GLY A 6 5.36 1.00 -2.89
CA GLY A 6 6.15 0.41 -1.82
C GLY A 6 5.64 -0.96 -1.36
N GLY A 7 4.89 -1.66 -2.21
CA GLY A 7 4.12 -2.87 -1.90
C GLY A 7 4.93 -4.14 -1.60
N THR A 8 6.25 -4.06 -1.46
CA THR A 8 7.11 -5.23 -1.17
C THR A 8 7.16 -5.61 0.32
N GLY A 9 6.58 -4.81 1.21
CA GLY A 9 6.42 -5.11 2.63
C GLY A 9 5.26 -6.10 2.89
N GLU A 10 5.16 -6.60 4.13
CA GLU A 10 4.13 -7.57 4.52
C GLU A 10 2.71 -7.05 4.27
N GLU A 11 2.43 -5.79 4.64
CA GLU A 11 1.13 -5.16 4.44
C GLU A 11 0.78 -5.04 2.95
N GLY A 12 1.69 -4.48 2.15
CA GLY A 12 1.46 -4.28 0.72
C GLY A 12 1.29 -5.59 -0.05
N LYS A 13 2.15 -6.59 0.20
CA LYS A 13 2.02 -7.93 -0.38
C LYS A 13 0.73 -8.61 0.07
N GLY A 14 0.39 -8.48 1.34
CA GLY A 14 -0.80 -9.08 1.91
C GLY A 14 -2.09 -8.52 1.31
N LEU A 15 -2.21 -7.20 1.18
CA LEU A 15 -3.35 -6.54 0.53
C LEU A 15 -3.42 -6.91 -0.95
N ALA A 16 -2.27 -6.88 -1.67
CA ALA A 16 -2.20 -7.30 -3.07
C ALA A 16 -2.68 -8.75 -3.24
N PHE A 17 -2.22 -9.65 -2.36
CA PHE A 17 -2.65 -11.06 -2.36
C PHE A 17 -4.17 -11.20 -2.16
N ARG A 18 -4.75 -10.53 -1.14
CA ARG A 18 -6.20 -10.63 -0.85
C ARG A 18 -7.07 -10.09 -1.98
N LEU A 19 -6.69 -8.96 -2.55
CA LEU A 19 -7.44 -8.36 -3.65
C LEU A 19 -7.28 -9.19 -4.94
N ALA A 20 -6.09 -9.74 -5.20
CA ALA A 20 -5.88 -10.67 -6.30
C ALA A 20 -6.63 -12.00 -6.11
N LEU A 21 -6.75 -12.51 -4.88
CA LEU A 21 -7.58 -13.67 -4.54
C LEU A 21 -9.06 -13.39 -4.81
N ALA A 22 -9.52 -12.16 -4.60
CA ALA A 22 -10.88 -11.69 -4.93
C ALA A 22 -11.12 -11.49 -6.43
N GLY A 23 -10.09 -11.57 -7.26
CA GLY A 23 -10.18 -11.50 -8.72
C GLY A 23 -9.66 -10.22 -9.36
N GLU A 24 -9.07 -9.32 -8.56
CA GLU A 24 -8.49 -8.08 -9.06
C GLU A 24 -7.12 -8.31 -9.69
N SER A 25 -6.79 -7.51 -10.72
CA SER A 25 -5.42 -7.42 -11.26
C SER A 25 -4.62 -6.44 -10.41
N VAL A 26 -3.42 -6.85 -9.97
CA VAL A 26 -2.61 -6.06 -9.05
C VAL A 26 -1.21 -5.79 -9.61
N MET A 27 -0.66 -4.62 -9.29
CA MET A 27 0.71 -4.24 -9.61
C MET A 27 1.43 -3.82 -8.32
N ILE A 28 2.55 -4.47 -8.02
CA ILE A 28 3.37 -4.19 -6.84
C ILE A 28 4.52 -3.29 -7.26
N GLY A 29 4.57 -2.11 -6.66
CA GLY A 29 5.59 -1.09 -6.90
C GLY A 29 6.69 -1.10 -5.86
N SER A 30 7.91 -0.77 -6.30
CA SER A 30 9.07 -0.56 -5.42
C SER A 30 10.02 0.49 -6.02
N ARG A 31 10.90 1.03 -5.19
CA ARG A 31 12.07 1.81 -5.67
C ARG A 31 13.09 0.92 -6.39
N ASP A 32 13.12 -0.35 -6.02
CA ASP A 32 13.91 -1.41 -6.64
C ASP A 32 12.95 -2.37 -7.36
N GLU A 33 12.94 -2.30 -8.68
CA GLU A 33 12.04 -3.08 -9.53
C GLU A 33 12.25 -4.59 -9.36
N ALA A 34 13.48 -5.04 -9.14
CA ALA A 34 13.77 -6.47 -8.94
C ALA A 34 13.03 -6.99 -7.69
N ARG A 35 12.98 -6.21 -6.61
CA ARG A 35 12.21 -6.56 -5.40
C ARG A 35 10.71 -6.57 -5.65
N ALA A 36 10.21 -5.70 -6.52
CA ALA A 36 8.80 -5.68 -6.88
C ALA A 36 8.42 -6.94 -7.68
N VAL A 37 9.26 -7.33 -8.63
CA VAL A 37 9.09 -8.57 -9.42
C VAL A 37 9.11 -9.81 -8.51
N GLU A 38 10.04 -9.88 -7.56
CA GLU A 38 10.10 -10.96 -6.58
C GLU A 38 8.82 -11.01 -5.72
N ALA A 39 8.37 -9.87 -5.20
CA ALA A 39 7.15 -9.79 -4.41
C ALA A 39 5.89 -10.19 -5.21
N ALA A 40 5.82 -9.82 -6.48
CA ALA A 40 4.73 -10.23 -7.37
C ALA A 40 4.77 -11.75 -7.64
N ALA A 41 5.96 -12.32 -7.81
CA ALA A 41 6.14 -13.77 -7.97
C ALA A 41 5.65 -14.54 -6.72
N GLU A 42 6.01 -14.07 -5.50
CA GLU A 42 5.51 -14.66 -4.25
C GLU A 42 3.97 -14.65 -4.18
N VAL A 43 3.33 -13.54 -4.56
CA VAL A 43 1.86 -13.43 -4.60
C VAL A 43 1.28 -14.41 -5.63
N ASN A 44 1.87 -14.50 -6.82
CA ASN A 44 1.44 -15.42 -7.88
C ASN A 44 1.57 -16.89 -7.46
N ASP A 45 2.66 -17.23 -6.76
CA ASP A 45 2.89 -18.61 -6.26
C ASP A 45 1.86 -19.00 -5.20
N LEU A 46 1.52 -18.09 -4.27
CA LEU A 46 0.47 -18.30 -3.28
C LEU A 46 -0.91 -18.49 -3.92
N LEU A 47 -1.18 -17.81 -5.04
CA LEU A 47 -2.44 -17.89 -5.76
C LEU A 47 -2.51 -19.07 -6.74
N GLY A 48 -1.35 -19.63 -7.14
CA GLY A 48 -1.25 -20.62 -8.19
C GLY A 48 -1.62 -20.09 -9.59
N LYS A 49 -1.55 -18.77 -9.80
CA LYS A 49 -1.89 -18.09 -11.07
C LYS A 49 -1.11 -16.78 -11.24
N GLN A 50 -0.91 -16.33 -12.48
CA GLN A 50 -0.19 -15.12 -12.83
C GLN A 50 -1.16 -13.93 -12.96
N VAL A 51 -1.33 -13.16 -11.87
CA VAL A 51 -2.24 -12.00 -11.79
C VAL A 51 -1.57 -10.77 -11.17
N ALA A 52 -0.45 -10.95 -10.48
CA ALA A 52 0.35 -9.87 -9.92
C ALA A 52 1.53 -9.54 -10.83
N ILE A 53 1.81 -8.28 -11.03
CA ILE A 53 2.92 -7.75 -11.81
C ILE A 53 3.80 -6.91 -10.89
N GLY A 54 5.13 -7.04 -11.01
CA GLY A 54 6.09 -6.17 -10.30
C GLY A 54 6.63 -5.09 -11.22
N ALA A 55 6.72 -3.84 -10.72
CA ALA A 55 7.24 -2.69 -11.46
C ALA A 55 7.89 -1.67 -10.52
N ASN A 56 8.50 -0.61 -11.05
CA ASN A 56 8.89 0.54 -10.24
C ASN A 56 7.65 1.35 -9.80
N ASN A 57 7.80 2.20 -8.77
CA ASN A 57 6.68 2.98 -8.23
C ASN A 57 6.05 3.94 -9.25
N MET A 58 6.83 4.53 -10.14
CA MET A 58 6.30 5.47 -11.15
C MET A 58 5.38 4.75 -12.13
N GLN A 59 5.82 3.63 -12.68
CA GLN A 59 5.01 2.81 -13.57
C GLN A 59 3.76 2.28 -12.85
N THR A 60 3.91 1.83 -11.60
CA THR A 60 2.77 1.40 -10.78
C THR A 60 1.76 2.51 -10.59
N ALA A 61 2.20 3.75 -10.29
CA ALA A 61 1.32 4.90 -10.15
C ALA A 61 0.63 5.26 -11.48
N GLU A 62 1.35 5.19 -12.62
CA GLU A 62 0.86 5.55 -13.94
C GLU A 62 -0.20 4.57 -14.46
N GLU A 63 0.05 3.27 -14.35
CA GLU A 63 -0.77 2.22 -14.96
C GLU A 63 -1.96 1.76 -14.09
N SER A 64 -2.04 2.22 -12.83
CA SER A 64 -3.11 1.81 -11.91
C SER A 64 -4.23 2.83 -11.83
N ASP A 65 -5.47 2.36 -11.64
CA ASP A 65 -6.68 3.20 -11.48
C ASP A 65 -6.88 3.62 -10.02
N ILE A 66 -6.61 2.70 -9.10
CA ILE A 66 -6.64 2.89 -7.64
C ILE A 66 -5.27 2.52 -7.10
N VAL A 67 -4.72 3.37 -6.26
CA VAL A 67 -3.35 3.23 -5.76
C VAL A 67 -3.32 3.17 -4.24
N PHE A 68 -2.68 2.14 -3.69
CA PHE A 68 -2.45 1.97 -2.26
C PHE A 68 -1.05 2.47 -1.90
N VAL A 69 -0.95 3.28 -0.86
CA VAL A 69 0.33 3.77 -0.30
C VAL A 69 0.68 2.88 0.89
N THR A 70 1.66 1.99 0.70
CA THR A 70 2.01 0.92 1.65
C THR A 70 3.45 1.03 2.17
N VAL A 71 3.95 2.24 2.32
CA VAL A 71 5.27 2.53 2.87
C VAL A 71 5.19 2.94 4.35
N PRO A 72 6.28 2.85 5.11
CA PRO A 72 6.36 3.49 6.42
C PRO A 72 6.10 5.01 6.31
N TYR A 73 5.47 5.61 7.34
CA TYR A 73 5.16 7.04 7.38
C TYR A 73 6.35 7.94 6.99
N SER A 74 7.55 7.62 7.47
CA SER A 74 8.77 8.39 7.16
C SER A 74 9.14 8.42 5.66
N ALA A 75 8.57 7.56 4.83
CA ALA A 75 8.82 7.50 3.40
C ALA A 75 7.67 8.09 2.55
N GLN A 76 6.53 8.43 3.16
CA GLN A 76 5.32 8.89 2.48
C GLN A 76 5.57 10.15 1.65
N ALA A 77 6.10 11.20 2.26
CA ALA A 77 6.29 12.49 1.60
C ALA A 77 7.23 12.40 0.38
N MET A 78 8.33 11.65 0.52
CA MET A 78 9.27 11.42 -0.59
C MET A 78 8.58 10.65 -1.72
N LEU A 79 7.89 9.56 -1.40
CA LEU A 79 7.21 8.73 -2.39
C LEU A 79 6.15 9.52 -3.16
N LEU A 80 5.27 10.21 -2.44
CA LEU A 80 4.19 11.00 -3.07
C LEU A 80 4.75 12.19 -3.87
N GLY A 81 5.85 12.78 -3.45
CA GLY A 81 6.58 13.80 -4.22
C GLY A 81 7.10 13.26 -5.55
N ASP A 82 7.64 12.03 -5.55
CA ASP A 82 8.20 11.40 -6.76
C ASP A 82 7.12 10.98 -7.77
N VAL A 83 5.96 10.52 -7.29
CA VAL A 83 4.92 9.92 -8.16
C VAL A 83 3.65 10.76 -8.31
N GLY A 84 3.51 11.88 -7.59
CA GLY A 84 2.26 12.65 -7.50
C GLY A 84 1.67 13.06 -8.85
N GLN A 85 2.50 13.38 -9.86
CA GLN A 85 2.03 13.72 -11.19
C GLN A 85 1.24 12.60 -11.89
N TYR A 86 1.51 11.32 -11.53
CA TYR A 86 0.85 10.13 -12.09
C TYR A 86 -0.42 9.76 -11.33
N LEU A 87 -0.68 10.41 -10.18
CA LEU A 87 -1.83 10.13 -9.31
C LEU A 87 -3.03 11.07 -9.56
N ARG A 88 -2.90 12.02 -10.47
CA ARG A 88 -3.95 13.01 -10.78
C ARG A 88 -5.28 12.33 -11.13
N SER A 89 -6.35 12.78 -10.49
CA SER A 89 -7.71 12.28 -10.64
C SER A 89 -7.88 10.79 -10.30
N LYS A 90 -6.91 10.17 -9.63
CA LYS A 90 -6.99 8.78 -9.14
C LYS A 90 -7.40 8.73 -7.68
N ILE A 91 -7.93 7.59 -7.27
CA ILE A 91 -8.16 7.26 -5.86
C ILE A 91 -6.84 6.76 -5.28
N VAL A 92 -6.41 7.40 -4.19
CA VAL A 92 -5.20 7.03 -3.44
C VAL A 92 -5.64 6.55 -2.06
N ILE A 93 -5.42 5.28 -1.78
CA ILE A 93 -5.75 4.67 -0.49
C ILE A 93 -4.49 4.72 0.39
N ASP A 94 -4.53 5.56 1.41
CA ASP A 94 -3.50 5.62 2.43
C ASP A 94 -3.76 4.56 3.50
N VAL A 95 -2.86 3.58 3.62
CA VAL A 95 -2.93 2.52 4.63
C VAL A 95 -1.96 2.76 5.79
N ILE A 96 -1.32 3.92 5.84
CA ILE A 96 -0.24 4.22 6.78
C ILE A 96 -0.80 4.45 8.19
N ALA A 97 -0.31 3.67 9.14
CA ALA A 97 -0.47 3.93 10.57
C ALA A 97 0.80 4.65 11.08
N PRO A 98 0.74 5.97 11.37
CA PRO A 98 1.92 6.73 11.78
C PRO A 98 2.31 6.38 13.21
N MET A 99 3.25 5.43 13.34
CA MET A 99 3.74 4.94 14.62
C MET A 99 5.27 4.96 14.68
N SER A 100 5.80 5.23 15.85
CA SER A 100 7.20 5.04 16.21
C SER A 100 7.34 3.96 17.28
N PHE A 101 8.46 3.23 17.26
CA PHE A 101 8.75 2.21 18.25
C PHE A 101 9.88 2.69 19.17
N VAL A 102 9.52 2.94 20.43
CA VAL A 102 10.48 3.41 21.45
C VAL A 102 10.90 2.23 22.31
N ARG A 103 12.22 1.99 22.40
CA ARG A 103 12.76 0.87 23.18
C ARG A 103 12.33 0.96 24.64
N GLY A 104 11.69 -0.10 25.14
CA GLY A 104 11.20 -0.20 26.52
C GLY A 104 9.83 0.44 26.76
N VAL A 105 9.25 1.10 25.77
CA VAL A 105 7.91 1.71 25.85
C VAL A 105 6.93 1.03 24.89
N GLY A 106 7.40 0.64 23.71
CA GLY A 106 6.57 0.03 22.66
C GLY A 106 6.18 1.01 21.56
N ALA A 107 5.06 0.72 20.89
CA ALA A 107 4.52 1.54 19.82
C ALA A 107 3.90 2.83 20.38
N GLN A 108 4.19 3.96 19.76
CA GLN A 108 3.62 5.27 20.05
C GLN A 108 3.13 5.93 18.78
N ALA A 109 1.96 6.57 18.84
CA ALA A 109 1.47 7.39 17.73
C ALA A 109 2.41 8.59 17.50
N ILE A 110 2.65 8.89 16.22
CA ILE A 110 3.33 10.12 15.81
C ILE A 110 2.27 11.21 15.68
N ASN A 111 2.50 12.37 16.27
CA ASN A 111 1.64 13.53 16.06
C ASN A 111 1.94 14.13 14.69
N ILE A 112 0.91 14.26 13.85
CA ILE A 112 1.01 14.80 12.49
C ILE A 112 0.38 16.18 12.49
N GLU A 113 1.08 17.17 11.96
CA GLU A 113 0.64 18.58 11.97
C GLU A 113 -0.63 18.77 11.13
N SER A 114 -0.74 18.10 10.00
CA SER A 114 -1.93 18.10 9.13
C SER A 114 -3.13 17.32 9.71
N GLY A 115 -2.99 16.70 10.90
CA GLY A 115 -4.03 15.92 11.56
C GLY A 115 -3.83 14.40 11.44
N SER A 116 -3.68 13.87 10.23
CA SER A 116 -3.46 12.45 9.95
C SER A 116 -2.52 12.24 8.76
N ALA A 117 -2.02 11.01 8.58
CA ALA A 117 -1.19 10.66 7.43
C ALA A 117 -1.97 10.86 6.10
N ALA A 118 -3.25 10.55 6.09
CA ALA A 118 -4.08 10.72 4.91
C ALA A 118 -4.34 12.21 4.58
N GLU A 119 -4.51 13.07 5.58
CA GLU A 119 -4.62 14.53 5.38
C GLU A 119 -3.32 15.10 4.84
N GLU A 120 -2.17 14.70 5.40
CA GLU A 120 -0.85 15.07 4.84
C GLU A 120 -0.68 14.55 3.40
N ALA A 121 -1.08 13.30 3.12
CA ALA A 121 -1.06 12.75 1.77
C ALA A 121 -1.92 13.58 0.80
N GLN A 122 -3.13 14.02 1.23
CA GLN A 122 -4.00 14.86 0.41
C GLN A 122 -3.37 16.23 0.10
N GLU A 123 -2.63 16.81 1.04
CA GLU A 123 -1.88 18.05 0.80
C GLU A 123 -0.75 17.84 -0.22
N LEU A 124 -0.06 16.69 -0.18
CA LEU A 124 1.04 16.35 -1.09
C LEU A 124 0.56 16.02 -2.52
N VAL A 125 -0.64 15.44 -2.66
CA VAL A 125 -1.23 15.10 -3.97
C VAL A 125 -2.63 15.71 -4.13
N PRO A 126 -2.74 17.04 -4.20
CA PRO A 126 -4.03 17.75 -4.12
C PRO A 126 -4.98 17.48 -5.29
N GLU A 127 -4.48 16.96 -6.40
CA GLU A 127 -5.28 16.60 -7.58
C GLU A 127 -5.77 15.14 -7.55
N SER A 128 -5.52 14.40 -6.46
CA SER A 128 -5.98 13.03 -6.22
C SER A 128 -7.13 13.01 -5.22
N PHE A 129 -7.81 11.87 -5.08
CA PHE A 129 -8.83 11.62 -4.07
C PHE A 129 -8.24 10.68 -3.01
N VAL A 130 -7.74 11.23 -1.90
CA VAL A 130 -7.14 10.42 -0.84
C VAL A 130 -8.21 9.86 0.08
N VAL A 131 -8.10 8.57 0.38
CA VAL A 131 -8.97 7.81 1.29
C VAL A 131 -8.08 7.12 2.32
N SER A 132 -8.41 7.23 3.60
CA SER A 132 -7.74 6.49 4.68
C SER A 132 -8.44 5.15 4.89
N ALA A 133 -7.74 4.02 4.79
CA ALA A 133 -8.33 2.69 5.02
C ALA A 133 -7.26 1.64 5.35
N PHE A 134 -7.68 0.54 5.99
CA PHE A 134 -6.91 -0.66 6.29
C PHE A 134 -5.91 -0.55 7.45
N GLN A 135 -5.77 0.56 8.15
CA GLN A 135 -4.84 0.70 9.28
C GLN A 135 -5.09 -0.28 10.43
N ASN A 136 -6.30 -0.83 10.52
CA ASN A 136 -6.71 -1.79 11.53
C ASN A 136 -6.61 -3.26 11.09
N VAL A 137 -6.04 -3.52 9.91
CA VAL A 137 -5.90 -4.87 9.36
C VAL A 137 -4.53 -5.46 9.72
N SER A 138 -4.49 -6.74 10.06
CA SER A 138 -3.26 -7.43 10.43
C SER A 138 -2.52 -7.94 9.18
N ALA A 139 -1.32 -7.42 8.91
CA ALA A 139 -0.47 -7.86 7.81
C ALA A 139 -0.21 -9.39 7.85
N ALA A 140 -0.05 -9.96 9.05
CA ALA A 140 0.20 -11.39 9.24
C ALA A 140 -1.00 -12.26 8.84
N GLU A 141 -2.23 -11.74 8.95
CA GLU A 141 -3.45 -12.46 8.59
C GLU A 141 -3.77 -12.34 7.09
N LEU A 142 -3.31 -11.27 6.45
CA LEU A 142 -3.56 -11.03 5.04
C LEU A 142 -3.04 -12.16 4.14
N VAL A 143 -1.90 -12.74 4.46
CA VAL A 143 -1.21 -13.77 3.65
C VAL A 143 -1.69 -15.21 3.91
N LEU A 144 -2.74 -15.42 4.69
CA LEU A 144 -3.28 -16.75 5.02
C LEU A 144 -4.42 -17.11 4.05
N PRO A 145 -4.18 -17.88 2.97
CA PRO A 145 -5.12 -18.01 1.85
C PRO A 145 -6.43 -18.73 2.23
N ASN A 146 -6.37 -19.63 3.20
CA ASN A 146 -7.49 -20.49 3.59
C ASN A 146 -8.22 -20.03 4.85
N ILE A 147 -7.82 -18.88 5.42
CA ILE A 147 -8.44 -18.32 6.63
C ILE A 147 -9.18 -17.05 6.22
N PRO A 148 -10.53 -17.01 6.35
CA PRO A 148 -11.25 -15.79 6.13
C PRO A 148 -10.82 -14.75 7.17
N MET A 149 -10.58 -13.53 6.73
CA MET A 149 -10.36 -12.43 7.66
C MET A 149 -11.68 -12.12 8.38
N ILE A 150 -11.61 -12.07 9.71
CA ILE A 150 -12.75 -11.72 10.55
C ILE A 150 -12.51 -10.30 11.05
N GLY A 151 -13.33 -9.37 10.59
CA GLY A 151 -13.24 -7.97 10.99
C GLY A 151 -13.78 -7.03 9.92
N ASP A 152 -13.93 -5.78 10.29
CA ASP A 152 -14.34 -4.70 9.41
C ASP A 152 -13.09 -3.94 8.96
N VAL A 153 -13.12 -3.40 7.75
CA VAL A 153 -12.17 -2.39 7.29
C VAL A 153 -12.76 -1.02 7.61
N LEU A 154 -12.03 -0.23 8.34
CA LEU A 154 -12.38 1.17 8.59
C LEU A 154 -11.93 2.02 7.41
N VAL A 155 -12.82 2.88 6.94
CA VAL A 155 -12.61 3.81 5.82
C VAL A 155 -12.96 5.23 6.28
#